data_862cd5f42c9112e0fa77a1552e4a7e66
#
_entry.id   862cd5f42c9112e0fa77a1552e4a7e66
#
_cell.length_a   1.000
_cell.length_b   1.000
_cell.length_c   1.000
_cell.angle_alpha   90.00
_cell.angle_beta   90.00
_cell.angle_gamma   90.00
#
_symmetry.space_group_name_H-M   'P 1'
#
loop_
_entity.id
_entity.type
_entity.pdbx_description
1 polymer ?
#
loop_
_entity_poly.entity_id
_entity_poly.type
_entity_poly.pdbx_seq_one_letter_code
_entity_poly.pdbx_strand_id
1 'polypeptide(L)'
;AATAAAAAAATTATAKQPSLFAGDSLHSFFRRPAWTPDGGALIMPAGMVTGGVSATWLLRRGDATPAVALPVAGKPPVAVRCAPVIVERQGKRCALVAVATVDTLVVYAIHEDGEVESLAALAGAHLSALTDVAWAADAGMLAVSSHDGYITLVAFEEGELGRPMAAHELPRHVQARMCGFACRVRARLTRACGTA
;
A
#
# COMPACT_ATOMS: atom_id res chain seq x y z
N ALA A 1 -56.63 40.79 13.74
CA ALA A 1 -55.67 40.27 12.79
C ALA A 1 -54.25 40.33 13.39
N ALA A 2 -53.73 39.21 13.86
CA ALA A 2 -52.36 39.08 14.35
C ALA A 2 -51.73 37.91 13.61
N THR A 3 -50.82 38.21 12.71
CA THR A 3 -50.04 37.27 11.93
C THR A 3 -48.86 36.84 12.78
N ALA A 4 -48.88 35.56 13.22
CA ALA A 4 -47.72 34.94 13.86
C ALA A 4 -46.77 34.41 12.77
N ALA A 5 -45.59 35.03 12.64
CA ALA A 5 -44.52 34.55 11.82
C ALA A 5 -43.79 33.40 12.54
N ALA A 6 -43.97 32.19 12.06
CA ALA A 6 -43.22 31.03 12.52
C ALA A 6 -41.79 31.12 11.97
N ALA A 7 -40.81 31.36 12.83
CA ALA A 7 -39.39 31.25 12.50
C ALA A 7 -39.03 29.77 12.34
N ALA A 8 -38.82 29.33 11.10
CA ALA A 8 -38.24 28.03 10.80
C ALA A 8 -36.77 28.04 11.19
N ALA A 9 -36.43 27.34 12.29
CA ALA A 9 -35.06 27.03 12.66
C ALA A 9 -34.48 26.10 11.60
N ALA A 10 -33.64 26.64 10.72
CA ALA A 10 -32.83 25.83 9.83
C ALA A 10 -31.79 25.06 10.67
N THR A 11 -32.08 23.81 10.98
CA THR A 11 -31.10 22.88 11.52
C THR A 11 -30.09 22.59 10.39
N THR A 12 -28.99 23.30 10.40
CA THR A 12 -27.82 22.98 9.56
C THR A 12 -27.27 21.65 10.07
N ALA A 13 -27.77 20.55 9.50
CA ALA A 13 -27.12 19.26 9.60
C ALA A 13 -25.76 19.41 8.94
N THR A 14 -24.71 19.53 9.75
CA THR A 14 -23.33 19.49 9.29
C THR A 14 -23.14 18.13 8.64
N ALA A 15 -23.16 18.07 7.30
CA ALA A 15 -22.91 16.85 6.58
C ALA A 15 -21.52 16.38 6.97
N LYS A 16 -21.44 15.31 7.76
CA LYS A 16 -20.20 14.70 8.19
C LYS A 16 -19.43 14.28 6.92
N GLN A 17 -18.30 14.90 6.67
CA GLN A 17 -17.47 14.53 5.55
C GLN A 17 -17.20 13.01 5.62
N PRO A 18 -17.34 12.28 4.52
CA PRO A 18 -17.12 10.85 4.51
C PRO A 18 -15.69 10.57 4.98
N SER A 19 -15.54 9.69 5.96
CA SER A 19 -14.22 9.29 6.44
C SER A 19 -13.47 8.58 5.31
N LEU A 20 -12.22 8.98 5.05
CA LEU A 20 -11.35 8.32 4.07
C LEU A 20 -10.87 6.96 4.52
N PHE A 21 -10.99 6.63 5.81
CA PHE A 21 -10.50 5.39 6.39
C PHE A 21 -11.58 4.71 7.21
N ALA A 22 -11.49 3.39 7.27
CA ALA A 22 -12.35 2.56 8.08
C ALA A 22 -12.21 2.88 9.58
N GLY A 23 -13.32 2.81 10.32
CA GLY A 23 -13.37 3.00 11.77
C GLY A 23 -12.66 1.89 12.55
N ASP A 24 -12.86 1.87 13.87
CA ASP A 24 -12.17 0.95 14.80
C ASP A 24 -12.67 -0.51 14.72
N SER A 25 -13.77 -0.75 13.99
CA SER A 25 -14.35 -2.08 13.78
C SER A 25 -13.54 -2.98 12.83
N LEU A 26 -12.44 -2.49 12.26
CA LEU A 26 -11.60 -3.27 11.35
C LEU A 26 -10.76 -4.27 12.16
N HIS A 27 -10.81 -5.55 11.80
CA HIS A 27 -10.02 -6.62 12.42
C HIS A 27 -8.53 -6.60 12.08
N SER A 28 -7.96 -5.43 11.85
CA SER A 28 -6.53 -5.25 11.58
C SER A 28 -5.90 -4.45 12.71
N PHE A 29 -4.93 -5.08 13.39
CA PHE A 29 -4.19 -4.44 14.50
C PHE A 29 -3.27 -3.32 14.01
N PHE A 30 -2.71 -3.45 12.80
CA PHE A 30 -1.76 -2.51 12.24
C PHE A 30 -2.24 -2.01 10.87
N ARG A 31 -2.31 -0.69 10.73
CA ARG A 31 -2.61 -0.01 9.47
C ARG A 31 -1.37 0.71 8.98
N ARG A 32 -0.29 -0.04 8.79
CA ARG A 32 1.02 0.53 8.43
C ARG A 32 1.03 0.97 6.98
N PRO A 33 1.25 2.26 6.71
CA PRO A 33 1.48 2.74 5.35
C PRO A 33 2.87 2.29 4.87
N ALA A 34 3.03 2.23 3.56
CA ALA A 34 4.30 1.91 2.92
C ALA A 34 4.65 2.96 1.86
N TRP A 35 5.88 3.46 1.87
CA TRP A 35 6.40 4.28 0.79
C TRP A 35 6.85 3.41 -0.37
N THR A 36 6.61 3.85 -1.60
CA THR A 36 7.29 3.29 -2.77
C THR A 36 8.81 3.49 -2.64
N PRO A 37 9.64 2.60 -3.20
CA PRO A 37 11.10 2.65 -3.01
C PRO A 37 11.72 3.94 -3.54
N ASP A 38 11.12 4.57 -4.56
CA ASP A 38 11.49 5.90 -5.07
C ASP A 38 11.00 7.05 -4.16
N GLY A 39 10.20 6.74 -3.13
CA GLY A 39 9.57 7.73 -2.27
C GLY A 39 8.59 8.66 -3.00
N GLY A 40 8.12 8.28 -4.17
CA GLY A 40 7.18 9.07 -4.99
C GLY A 40 5.74 8.99 -4.52
N ALA A 41 5.36 7.86 -3.91
CA ALA A 41 4.00 7.64 -3.42
C ALA A 41 3.96 6.96 -2.05
N LEU A 42 2.90 7.23 -1.30
CA LEU A 42 2.56 6.58 -0.04
C LEU A 42 1.32 5.72 -0.25
N ILE A 43 1.41 4.45 0.11
CA ILE A 43 0.31 3.49 0.03
C ILE A 43 -0.25 3.30 1.43
N MET A 44 -1.56 3.51 1.58
CA MET A 44 -2.24 3.44 2.87
C MET A 44 -3.36 2.40 2.84
N PRO A 45 -3.28 1.37 3.70
CA PRO A 45 -4.34 0.39 3.86
C PRO A 45 -5.54 0.96 4.63
N ALA A 46 -6.60 0.18 4.71
CA ALA A 46 -7.83 0.50 5.44
C ALA A 46 -8.56 1.76 4.93
N GLY A 47 -8.38 2.11 3.66
CA GLY A 47 -9.13 3.15 2.99
C GLY A 47 -10.59 2.76 2.78
N MET A 48 -11.43 3.78 2.62
CA MET A 48 -12.83 3.63 2.23
C MET A 48 -13.19 4.61 1.13
N VAL A 49 -13.85 4.13 0.10
CA VAL A 49 -14.49 4.97 -0.91
C VAL A 49 -15.96 5.18 -0.59
N THR A 50 -16.60 6.09 -1.33
CA THR A 50 -18.02 6.38 -1.21
C THR A 50 -18.86 5.08 -1.31
N GLY A 51 -19.82 4.92 -0.40
CA GLY A 51 -20.62 3.68 -0.32
C GLY A 51 -20.06 2.62 0.63
N GLY A 52 -18.97 2.91 1.36
CA GLY A 52 -18.43 1.99 2.38
C GLY A 52 -17.59 0.85 1.82
N VAL A 53 -17.16 0.94 0.57
CA VAL A 53 -16.31 -0.06 -0.07
C VAL A 53 -14.86 0.13 0.40
N SER A 54 -14.23 -0.97 0.82
CA SER A 54 -12.82 -0.96 1.24
C SER A 54 -11.89 -0.68 0.07
N ALA A 55 -10.84 0.08 0.32
CA ALA A 55 -9.83 0.44 -0.66
C ALA A 55 -8.44 0.55 -0.02
N THR A 56 -7.42 0.58 -0.85
CA THR A 56 -6.07 1.01 -0.48
C THR A 56 -5.82 2.34 -1.18
N TRP A 57 -5.52 3.38 -0.42
CA TRP A 57 -5.24 4.70 -0.98
C TRP A 57 -3.79 4.81 -1.43
N LEU A 58 -3.60 5.38 -2.61
CA LEU A 58 -2.31 5.85 -3.10
C LEU A 58 -2.30 7.38 -3.02
N LEU A 59 -1.35 7.93 -2.25
CA LEU A 59 -1.06 9.37 -2.21
C LEU A 59 0.27 9.64 -2.91
N ARG A 60 0.26 10.58 -3.85
CA ARG A 60 1.50 11.06 -4.43
C ARG A 60 2.21 12.02 -3.48
N ARG A 61 3.54 11.98 -3.48
CA ARG A 61 4.33 12.93 -2.68
C ARG A 61 4.04 14.37 -3.12
N GLY A 62 3.69 15.22 -2.16
CA GLY A 62 3.33 16.61 -2.39
C GLY A 62 1.83 16.84 -2.55
N ASP A 63 1.03 15.80 -2.75
CA ASP A 63 -0.42 15.87 -2.73
C ASP A 63 -0.98 15.45 -1.37
N ALA A 64 -1.88 16.27 -0.82
CA ALA A 64 -2.57 15.95 0.43
C ALA A 64 -3.86 15.16 0.20
N THR A 65 -4.30 15.02 -1.05
CA THR A 65 -5.53 14.31 -1.42
C THR A 65 -5.20 12.93 -1.97
N PRO A 66 -5.96 11.87 -1.59
CA PRO A 66 -5.82 10.56 -2.20
C PRO A 66 -6.06 10.63 -3.71
N ALA A 67 -5.04 10.24 -4.49
CA ALA A 67 -5.10 10.35 -5.94
C ALA A 67 -5.82 9.14 -6.57
N VAL A 68 -5.59 7.94 -6.03
CA VAL A 68 -6.08 6.68 -6.60
C VAL A 68 -6.49 5.72 -5.48
N ALA A 69 -7.64 5.07 -5.65
CA ALA A 69 -8.03 3.91 -4.85
C ALA A 69 -7.58 2.65 -5.60
N LEU A 70 -6.66 1.88 -5.01
CA LEU A 70 -6.34 0.56 -5.53
C LEU A 70 -7.53 -0.36 -5.28
N PRO A 71 -8.05 -1.03 -6.30
CA PRO A 71 -9.16 -1.95 -6.14
C PRO A 71 -8.72 -3.13 -5.27
N VAL A 72 -9.45 -3.40 -4.20
CA VAL A 72 -9.28 -4.59 -3.38
C VAL A 72 -10.56 -5.41 -3.50
N ALA A 73 -10.44 -6.73 -3.55
CA ALA A 73 -11.56 -7.65 -3.84
C ALA A 73 -12.63 -7.66 -2.72
N GLY A 74 -13.27 -6.51 -2.48
CA GLY A 74 -14.41 -6.35 -1.55
C GLY A 74 -14.08 -6.48 -0.07
N LYS A 75 -12.87 -6.89 0.32
CA LYS A 75 -12.46 -7.08 1.72
C LYS A 75 -11.43 -6.02 2.15
N PRO A 76 -11.42 -5.65 3.43
CA PRO A 76 -10.52 -4.62 3.91
C PRO A 76 -9.05 -5.06 3.80
N PRO A 77 -8.16 -4.19 3.30
CA PRO A 77 -6.73 -4.44 3.26
C PRO A 77 -6.15 -4.41 4.67
N VAL A 78 -5.40 -5.46 5.04
CA VAL A 78 -4.78 -5.64 6.35
C VAL A 78 -3.30 -5.30 6.35
N ALA A 79 -2.61 -5.53 5.24
CA ALA A 79 -1.19 -5.23 5.10
C ALA A 79 -0.86 -4.72 3.70
N VAL A 80 0.10 -3.81 3.63
CA VAL A 80 0.66 -3.27 2.39
C VAL A 80 2.17 -3.27 2.48
N ARG A 81 2.85 -3.75 1.44
CA ARG A 81 4.31 -3.73 1.34
C ARG A 81 4.75 -3.39 -0.08
N CYS A 82 5.60 -2.39 -0.21
CA CYS A 82 6.26 -2.10 -1.47
C CYS A 82 7.53 -2.96 -1.61
N ALA A 83 7.77 -3.47 -2.81
CA ALA A 83 9.04 -4.13 -3.11
C ALA A 83 10.21 -3.14 -2.96
N PRO A 84 11.40 -3.62 -2.56
CA PRO A 84 12.55 -2.73 -2.35
C PRO A 84 13.23 -2.27 -3.64
N VAL A 85 12.76 -2.73 -4.80
CA VAL A 85 13.31 -2.43 -6.12
C VAL A 85 12.29 -1.72 -7.00
N ILE A 86 12.79 -0.94 -7.96
CA ILE A 86 12.01 -0.42 -9.09
C ILE A 86 12.21 -1.38 -10.25
N VAL A 87 11.14 -1.68 -10.97
CA VAL A 87 11.17 -2.52 -12.16
C VAL A 87 10.81 -1.72 -13.40
N GLU A 88 11.27 -2.19 -14.55
CA GLU A 88 10.86 -1.71 -15.86
C GLU A 88 9.83 -2.67 -16.44
N ARG A 89 8.67 -2.13 -16.81
CA ARG A 89 7.62 -2.84 -17.54
C ARG A 89 7.12 -1.98 -18.69
N GLN A 90 7.02 -2.55 -19.89
CA GLN A 90 6.50 -1.85 -21.06
C GLN A 90 7.21 -0.51 -21.34
N GLY A 91 8.53 -0.44 -21.05
CA GLY A 91 9.32 0.76 -21.22
C GLY A 91 9.08 1.85 -20.16
N LYS A 92 8.27 1.59 -19.12
CA LYS A 92 7.98 2.51 -18.01
C LYS A 92 8.56 1.97 -16.70
N ARG A 93 8.94 2.88 -15.82
CA ARG A 93 9.36 2.54 -14.45
C ARG A 93 8.13 2.29 -13.57
N CYS A 94 8.19 1.23 -12.80
CA CYS A 94 7.09 0.83 -11.92
C CYS A 94 7.60 0.51 -10.52
N ALA A 95 6.82 0.88 -9.51
CA ALA A 95 6.95 0.36 -8.15
C ALA A 95 5.99 -0.83 -7.97
N LEU A 96 6.49 -1.93 -7.42
CA LEU A 96 5.67 -3.09 -7.10
C LEU A 96 5.11 -2.97 -5.69
N VAL A 97 3.82 -3.26 -5.55
CA VAL A 97 3.11 -3.18 -4.27
C VAL A 97 2.29 -4.43 -4.04
N ALA A 98 2.53 -5.09 -2.92
CA ALA A 98 1.70 -6.19 -2.44
C ALA A 98 0.67 -5.66 -1.46
N VAL A 99 -0.59 -5.96 -1.69
CA VAL A 99 -1.72 -5.62 -0.83
C VAL A 99 -2.37 -6.91 -0.38
N ALA A 100 -2.31 -7.21 0.91
CA ALA A 100 -3.03 -8.32 1.52
C ALA A 100 -4.34 -7.81 2.10
N THR A 101 -5.44 -8.45 1.73
CA THR A 101 -6.72 -8.37 2.41
C THR A 101 -6.81 -9.50 3.45
N VAL A 102 -7.98 -9.71 4.04
CA VAL A 102 -8.17 -10.79 5.01
C VAL A 102 -7.86 -12.19 4.41
N ASP A 103 -8.11 -12.41 3.12
CA ASP A 103 -8.00 -13.72 2.49
C ASP A 103 -7.36 -13.72 1.09
N THR A 104 -6.98 -12.56 0.60
CA THR A 104 -6.45 -12.41 -0.76
C THR A 104 -5.21 -11.53 -0.74
N LEU A 105 -4.18 -11.95 -1.45
CA LEU A 105 -3.01 -11.15 -1.77
C LEU A 105 -3.14 -10.68 -3.22
N VAL A 106 -2.91 -9.39 -3.47
CA VAL A 106 -2.83 -8.83 -4.83
C VAL A 106 -1.52 -8.07 -4.99
N VAL A 107 -0.86 -8.29 -6.10
CA VAL A 107 0.36 -7.56 -6.50
C VAL A 107 0.03 -6.58 -7.60
N TYR A 108 0.38 -5.32 -7.39
CA TYR A 108 0.20 -4.24 -8.35
C TYR A 108 1.53 -3.69 -8.83
N ALA A 109 1.58 -3.28 -10.09
CA ALA A 109 2.57 -2.33 -10.59
C ALA A 109 1.96 -0.93 -10.62
N ILE A 110 2.66 0.03 -10.01
CA ILE A 110 2.31 1.45 -10.05
C ILE A 110 3.32 2.12 -10.96
N HIS A 111 2.86 2.55 -12.12
CA HIS A 111 3.67 3.22 -13.13
C HIS A 111 3.99 4.66 -12.73
N GLU A 112 5.08 5.21 -13.24
CA GLU A 112 5.52 6.58 -12.95
C GLU A 112 4.51 7.66 -13.37
N ASP A 113 3.67 7.39 -14.37
CA ASP A 113 2.54 8.25 -14.79
C ASP A 113 1.30 8.12 -13.88
N GLY A 114 1.30 7.13 -12.98
CA GLY A 114 0.25 6.85 -12.02
C GLY A 114 -0.79 5.84 -12.49
N GLU A 115 -0.58 5.23 -13.64
CA GLU A 115 -1.33 4.04 -14.04
C GLU A 115 -1.07 2.89 -13.06
N VAL A 116 -2.09 2.09 -12.78
CA VAL A 116 -2.01 0.95 -11.87
C VAL A 116 -2.44 -0.30 -12.62
N GLU A 117 -1.54 -1.29 -12.64
CA GLU A 117 -1.77 -2.60 -13.25
C GLU A 117 -1.80 -3.67 -12.16
N SER A 118 -2.82 -4.56 -12.19
CA SER A 118 -2.84 -5.76 -11.34
C SER A 118 -2.05 -6.87 -12.02
N LEU A 119 -1.00 -7.36 -11.37
CA LEU A 119 -0.09 -8.36 -11.95
C LEU A 119 -0.45 -9.77 -11.55
N ALA A 120 -0.74 -9.98 -10.27
CA ALA A 120 -1.03 -11.30 -9.72
C ALA A 120 -2.04 -11.17 -8.58
N ALA A 121 -2.87 -12.21 -8.42
CA ALA A 121 -3.78 -12.36 -7.29
C ALA A 121 -3.74 -13.80 -6.78
N LEU A 122 -3.56 -13.95 -5.47
CA LEU A 122 -3.57 -15.22 -4.76
C LEU A 122 -4.70 -15.19 -3.73
N ALA A 123 -5.70 -16.04 -3.91
CA ALA A 123 -6.82 -16.20 -2.99
C ALA A 123 -6.91 -17.65 -2.51
N GLY A 124 -7.41 -17.85 -1.28
CA GLY A 124 -7.65 -19.19 -0.75
C GLY A 124 -6.39 -20.02 -0.42
N ALA A 125 -5.23 -19.38 -0.34
CA ALA A 125 -3.98 -20.06 0.03
C ALA A 125 -3.91 -20.40 1.53
N HIS A 126 -4.73 -19.76 2.35
CA HIS A 126 -4.76 -19.90 3.79
C HIS A 126 -6.19 -20.15 4.30
N LEU A 127 -6.30 -20.90 5.39
CA LEU A 127 -7.58 -21.22 6.04
C LEU A 127 -8.06 -20.13 6.98
N SER A 128 -7.19 -19.21 7.37
CA SER A 128 -7.47 -18.08 8.26
C SER A 128 -6.99 -16.77 7.66
N ALA A 129 -7.29 -15.67 8.36
CA ALA A 129 -6.94 -14.34 7.89
C ALA A 129 -5.43 -14.15 7.70
N LEU A 130 -5.06 -13.50 6.61
CA LEU A 130 -3.70 -13.05 6.36
C LEU A 130 -3.29 -11.99 7.39
N THR A 131 -2.04 -12.02 7.83
CA THR A 131 -1.55 -11.12 8.89
C THR A 131 -0.52 -10.12 8.40
N ASP A 132 0.45 -10.55 7.60
CA ASP A 132 1.49 -9.68 7.06
C ASP A 132 2.08 -10.25 5.75
N VAL A 133 2.82 -9.42 5.03
CA VAL A 133 3.56 -9.75 3.81
C VAL A 133 4.96 -9.20 3.88
N ALA A 134 5.93 -9.90 3.28
CA ALA A 134 7.30 -9.43 3.15
C ALA A 134 7.86 -9.77 1.77
N TRP A 135 8.53 -8.81 1.13
CA TRP A 135 9.26 -9.02 -0.11
C TRP A 135 10.67 -9.51 0.15
N ALA A 136 11.16 -10.38 -0.70
CA ALA A 136 12.59 -10.62 -0.84
C ALA A 136 13.30 -9.37 -1.39
N ALA A 137 14.61 -9.26 -1.15
CA ALA A 137 15.39 -8.06 -1.50
C ALA A 137 15.45 -7.78 -3.01
N ASP A 138 15.33 -8.81 -3.82
CA ASP A 138 15.31 -8.78 -5.29
C ASP A 138 13.91 -8.70 -5.90
N ALA A 139 12.87 -8.72 -5.05
CA ALA A 139 11.45 -8.85 -5.41
C ALA A 139 11.08 -10.15 -6.13
N GLY A 140 11.97 -11.14 -6.21
CA GLY A 140 11.67 -12.45 -6.83
C GLY A 140 10.74 -13.32 -6.00
N MET A 141 10.48 -12.95 -4.74
CA MET A 141 9.65 -13.75 -3.83
C MET A 141 8.88 -12.87 -2.84
N LEU A 142 7.70 -13.35 -2.47
CA LEU A 142 6.88 -12.83 -1.36
C LEU A 142 6.67 -13.92 -0.31
N ALA A 143 6.82 -13.56 0.97
CA ALA A 143 6.35 -14.36 2.09
C ALA A 143 5.04 -13.77 2.63
N VAL A 144 4.05 -14.61 2.84
CA VAL A 144 2.73 -14.24 3.36
C VAL A 144 2.46 -15.06 4.61
N SER A 145 2.14 -14.40 5.71
CA SER A 145 1.79 -15.06 6.98
C SER A 145 0.29 -14.98 7.25
N SER A 146 -0.22 -15.96 8.00
CA SER A 146 -1.63 -16.07 8.35
C SER A 146 -1.82 -16.50 9.81
N HIS A 147 -3.02 -16.29 10.33
CA HIS A 147 -3.46 -16.77 11.65
C HIS A 147 -3.58 -18.29 11.73
N ASP A 148 -3.58 -19.01 10.62
CA ASP A 148 -3.55 -20.48 10.61
C ASP A 148 -2.18 -21.07 11.01
N GLY A 149 -1.17 -20.22 11.23
CA GLY A 149 0.18 -20.61 11.64
C GLY A 149 1.09 -20.99 10.48
N TYR A 150 0.62 -20.91 9.24
CA TYR A 150 1.43 -21.19 8.06
C TYR A 150 1.99 -19.93 7.43
N ILE A 151 3.11 -20.10 6.72
CA ILE A 151 3.72 -19.08 5.87
C ILE A 151 3.75 -19.64 4.45
N THR A 152 3.14 -18.92 3.52
CA THR A 152 3.21 -19.23 2.09
C THR A 152 4.30 -18.40 1.44
N LEU A 153 5.14 -19.06 0.63
CA LEU A 153 6.12 -18.39 -0.22
C LEU A 153 5.58 -18.37 -1.65
N VAL A 154 5.46 -17.18 -2.21
CA VAL A 154 5.06 -16.93 -3.60
C VAL A 154 6.31 -16.56 -4.36
N ALA A 155 6.78 -17.44 -5.24
CA ALA A 155 7.91 -17.17 -6.12
C ALA A 155 7.39 -16.72 -7.49
N PHE A 156 8.06 -15.75 -8.08
CA PHE A 156 7.77 -15.23 -9.40
C PHE A 156 8.84 -15.69 -10.39
N GLU A 157 8.43 -16.00 -11.61
CA GLU A 157 9.37 -16.32 -12.68
C GLU A 157 10.16 -15.08 -13.10
N GLU A 158 11.34 -15.30 -13.69
CA GLU A 158 12.19 -14.21 -14.16
C GLU A 158 11.45 -13.38 -15.23
N GLY A 159 11.34 -12.08 -15.00
CA GLY A 159 10.63 -11.14 -15.88
C GLY A 159 9.12 -11.08 -15.69
N GLU A 160 8.49 -11.94 -14.90
CA GLU A 160 7.05 -11.93 -14.65
C GLU A 160 6.57 -10.60 -14.06
N LEU A 161 7.29 -10.10 -13.07
CA LEU A 161 7.01 -8.79 -12.46
C LEU A 161 7.66 -7.61 -13.21
N GLY A 162 8.46 -7.86 -14.22
CA GLY A 162 9.25 -6.89 -14.97
C GLY A 162 10.75 -7.01 -14.69
N ARG A 163 11.56 -6.23 -15.40
CA ARG A 163 13.02 -6.24 -15.25
C ARG A 163 13.45 -5.35 -14.09
N PRO A 164 14.12 -5.86 -13.04
CA PRO A 164 14.67 -5.03 -11.99
C PRO A 164 15.67 -4.01 -12.56
N MET A 165 15.52 -2.74 -12.18
CA MET A 165 16.41 -1.67 -12.62
C MET A 165 17.60 -1.52 -11.68
N ALA A 166 18.81 -1.44 -12.23
CA ALA A 166 19.97 -1.14 -11.43
C ALA A 166 19.99 0.32 -10.97
N ALA A 167 20.63 0.59 -9.84
CA ALA A 167 20.63 1.93 -9.24
C ALA A 167 21.12 3.03 -10.21
N HIS A 168 22.10 2.72 -11.10
CA HIS A 168 22.63 3.67 -12.06
C HIS A 168 21.67 4.00 -13.23
N GLU A 169 20.68 3.15 -13.49
CA GLU A 169 19.64 3.37 -14.51
C GLU A 169 18.54 4.31 -14.02
N LEU A 170 18.44 4.51 -12.71
CA LEU A 170 17.42 5.35 -12.12
C LEU A 170 17.83 6.83 -12.13
N PRO A 171 16.87 7.78 -12.21
CA PRO A 171 17.15 9.20 -12.09
C PRO A 171 17.84 9.53 -10.74
N ARG A 172 18.74 10.52 -10.75
CA ARG A 172 19.52 10.92 -9.57
C ARG A 172 18.68 11.20 -8.32
N HIS A 173 17.51 11.81 -8.47
CA HIS A 173 16.62 12.10 -7.35
C HIS A 173 15.99 10.83 -6.74
N VAL A 174 15.76 9.79 -7.55
CA VAL A 174 15.30 8.47 -7.09
C VAL A 174 16.44 7.74 -6.38
N GLN A 175 17.64 7.72 -6.99
CA GLN A 175 18.83 7.13 -6.37
C GLN A 175 19.10 7.72 -4.98
N ALA A 176 19.03 9.05 -4.84
CA ALA A 176 19.26 9.73 -3.57
C ALA A 176 18.24 9.32 -2.49
N ARG A 177 16.99 9.08 -2.85
CA ARG A 177 15.94 8.62 -1.91
C ARG A 177 16.15 7.17 -1.50
N MET A 178 16.45 6.29 -2.45
CA MET A 178 16.72 4.88 -2.19
C MET A 178 18.00 4.70 -1.34
N CYS A 179 19.07 5.42 -1.66
CA CYS A 179 20.32 5.39 -0.90
C CYS A 179 20.15 5.88 0.55
N GLY A 180 19.36 6.93 0.76
CA GLY A 180 19.05 7.46 2.09
C GLY A 180 18.28 6.45 2.96
N PHE A 181 17.46 5.60 2.37
CA PHE A 181 16.76 4.52 3.08
C PHE A 181 17.72 3.38 3.46
N ALA A 182 18.53 2.91 2.52
CA ALA A 182 19.52 1.85 2.73
C ALA A 182 20.59 2.26 3.77
N CYS A 183 21.05 3.52 3.74
CA CYS A 183 22.06 4.04 4.68
C CYS A 183 21.52 4.14 6.11
N ARG A 184 20.26 4.49 6.31
CA ARG A 184 19.65 4.53 7.67
C ARG A 184 19.48 3.14 8.27
N VAL A 185 19.21 2.12 7.47
CA VAL A 185 19.11 0.73 7.93
C VAL A 185 20.49 0.19 8.30
N ARG A 186 21.54 0.46 7.50
CA ARG A 186 22.93 0.09 7.85
C ARG A 186 23.43 0.78 9.12
N ALA A 187 23.16 2.07 9.31
CA ALA A 187 23.60 2.80 10.50
C ALA A 187 22.95 2.29 11.80
N ARG A 188 21.76 1.69 11.74
CA ARG A 188 21.13 1.04 12.91
C ARG A 188 21.74 -0.33 13.23
N LEU A 189 22.09 -1.12 12.20
CA LEU A 189 22.71 -2.44 12.37
C LEU A 189 24.15 -2.36 12.90
N THR A 190 24.94 -1.37 12.48
CA THR A 190 26.31 -1.17 12.99
C THR A 190 26.36 -0.66 14.43
N ARG A 191 25.31 0.02 14.93
CA ARG A 191 25.22 0.40 16.35
C ARG A 191 24.77 -0.73 17.27
N ALA A 192 24.12 -1.76 16.76
CA ALA A 192 23.69 -2.92 17.55
C ALA A 192 24.80 -3.98 17.73
N CYS A 193 25.86 -3.95 16.90
CA CYS A 193 26.97 -4.92 16.93
C CYS A 193 28.28 -4.40 17.59
N GLY A 194 28.27 -3.22 18.14
CA GLY A 194 29.45 -2.61 18.74
C GLY A 194 29.31 -2.38 20.23
N THR A 195 29.36 -3.44 21.01
CA THR A 195 29.92 -3.53 22.38
C THR A 195 29.69 -4.95 22.92
N ALA A 196 30.65 -5.80 22.77
CA ALA A 196 30.92 -6.91 23.68
C ALA A 196 32.40 -6.89 23.96
#